data_90ccab4936f9a6db98c83892b60e455f
#
_entry.id   90ccab4936f9a6db98c83892b60e455f
#
_cell.length_a   1.000
_cell.length_b   1.000
_cell.length_c   1.000
_cell.angle_alpha   90.00
_cell.angle_beta   90.00
_cell.angle_gamma   90.00
#
_symmetry.space_group_name_H-M   'P 1'
#
loop_
_entity.id
_entity.type
_entity.pdbx_description
1 polymer ?
#
loop_
_entity_poly.entity_id
_entity_poly.type
_entity_poly.pdbx_seq_one_letter_code
_entity_poly.pdbx_strand_id
1 'polypeptide(L)'
;MSSKDIVLAFSGGLDTSFCIPYLQERGYAVHTVFADTGGVDAEERDFIEKRASELGAASHVTVDGGPAIWEGFVKPFVWAGEGYQGQYPLLVSDRYLIVDAALKRAEELGTRIIAHGCTGMGNDQVRFDLAVKALGDYQIVAPIREIQKEHTQTRAYEQKYLEARGFGVRAKQQAYTINENLLGLTMSGGEIDRWEAPGEGARGWCAPRSAWPTEALTVTLKFVEGEAVELDGKPLPGAKILAKLNTLFAQYGVGRGVYTGDTVIGLKGR
;
A
#
# COMPACT_ATOMS: atom_id res chain seq x y z
N MET A 1 21.79 26.23 8.95
CA MET A 1 22.23 25.19 7.99
C MET A 1 21.08 24.97 7.05
N SER A 2 21.31 24.90 5.73
CA SER A 2 20.23 24.55 4.80
C SER A 2 19.78 23.13 5.10
N SER A 3 18.45 22.90 5.20
CA SER A 3 17.88 21.57 5.38
C SER A 3 18.23 20.70 4.17
N LYS A 4 18.43 19.40 4.38
CA LYS A 4 18.64 18.45 3.28
C LYS A 4 17.28 17.90 2.85
N ASP A 5 17.02 17.91 1.55
CA ASP A 5 15.79 17.34 1.02
C ASP A 5 15.81 15.81 1.12
N ILE A 6 14.70 15.24 1.58
CA ILE A 6 14.45 13.79 1.65
C ILE A 6 13.07 13.49 1.12
N VAL A 7 12.93 12.43 0.33
CA VAL A 7 11.63 11.96 -0.16
C VAL A 7 11.16 10.78 0.67
N LEU A 8 9.99 10.90 1.25
CA LEU A 8 9.34 9.86 2.05
C LEU A 8 8.21 9.21 1.25
N ALA A 9 8.29 7.89 1.03
CA ALA A 9 7.14 7.10 0.62
C ALA A 9 6.09 7.12 1.74
N PHE A 10 4.94 7.76 1.48
CA PHE A 10 3.98 8.16 2.50
C PHE A 10 2.60 7.54 2.24
N SER A 11 2.00 6.94 3.26
CA SER A 11 0.68 6.32 3.19
C SER A 11 -0.36 6.96 4.13
N GLY A 12 0.02 7.98 4.92
CA GLY A 12 -0.85 8.56 5.93
C GLY A 12 -1.07 7.69 7.17
N GLY A 13 -0.53 6.47 7.20
CA GLY A 13 -0.57 5.57 8.36
C GLY A 13 0.32 6.03 9.52
N LEU A 14 0.25 5.32 10.66
CA LEU A 14 1.00 5.67 11.87
C LEU A 14 2.50 5.78 11.61
N ASP A 15 3.09 4.71 11.05
CA ASP A 15 4.54 4.59 10.85
C ASP A 15 5.07 5.72 9.94
N THR A 16 4.39 5.99 8.82
CA THR A 16 4.81 7.05 7.89
C THR A 16 4.50 8.45 8.43
N SER A 17 3.42 8.63 9.20
CA SER A 17 3.11 9.87 9.91
C SER A 17 4.19 10.23 10.94
N PHE A 18 4.66 9.23 11.70
CA PHE A 18 5.76 9.40 12.63
C PHE A 18 7.05 9.85 11.93
N CYS A 19 7.33 9.33 10.74
CA CYS A 19 8.56 9.62 10.01
C CYS A 19 8.73 11.12 9.71
N ILE A 20 7.66 11.88 9.46
CA ILE A 20 7.77 13.30 9.08
C ILE A 20 8.41 14.13 10.18
N PRO A 21 7.82 14.31 11.38
CA PRO A 21 8.43 15.11 12.42
C PRO A 21 9.76 14.54 12.93
N TYR A 22 9.91 13.21 12.91
CA TYR A 22 11.17 12.56 13.29
C TYR A 22 12.34 12.94 12.36
N LEU A 23 12.11 13.02 11.06
CA LEU A 23 13.11 13.43 10.06
C LEU A 23 13.37 14.95 10.12
N GLN A 24 12.33 15.76 10.34
CA GLN A 24 12.47 17.20 10.49
C GLN A 24 13.37 17.57 11.67
N GLU A 25 13.24 16.92 12.81
CA GLU A 25 14.11 17.10 13.97
C GLU A 25 15.58 16.77 13.70
N ARG A 26 15.83 15.98 12.63
CA ARG A 26 17.17 15.62 12.14
C ARG A 26 17.67 16.53 11.03
N GLY A 27 16.94 17.62 10.77
CA GLY A 27 17.34 18.66 9.81
C GLY A 27 16.99 18.37 8.37
N TYR A 28 16.02 17.46 8.11
CA TYR A 28 15.53 17.21 6.76
C TYR A 28 14.32 18.09 6.42
N ALA A 29 14.25 18.55 5.17
CA ALA A 29 13.01 19.00 4.54
C ALA A 29 12.33 17.78 3.93
N VAL A 30 11.19 17.36 4.51
CA VAL A 30 10.53 16.11 4.15
C VAL A 30 9.51 16.35 3.04
N HIS A 31 9.75 15.75 1.87
CA HIS A 31 8.85 15.73 0.73
C HIS A 31 8.15 14.38 0.67
N THR A 32 6.83 14.36 0.72
CA THR A 32 6.06 13.12 0.75
C THR A 32 5.51 12.76 -0.63
N VAL A 33 5.51 11.47 -0.94
CA VAL A 33 4.90 10.89 -2.15
C VAL A 33 3.96 9.78 -1.75
N PHE A 34 2.70 9.88 -2.17
CA PHE A 34 1.72 8.82 -2.12
C PHE A 34 1.48 8.28 -3.53
N ALA A 35 1.72 7.00 -3.75
CA ALA A 35 1.35 6.32 -4.99
C ALA A 35 0.00 5.63 -4.79
N ASP A 36 -1.06 6.19 -5.39
CA ASP A 36 -2.39 5.58 -5.40
C ASP A 36 -2.41 4.43 -6.41
N THR A 37 -2.28 3.22 -5.92
CA THR A 37 -2.30 2.00 -6.72
C THR A 37 -3.70 1.39 -6.86
N GLY A 38 -4.74 2.16 -6.59
CA GLY A 38 -6.14 1.80 -6.80
C GLY A 38 -6.80 1.08 -5.63
N GLY A 39 -6.20 1.15 -4.42
CA GLY A 39 -6.75 0.57 -3.19
C GLY A 39 -7.54 1.56 -2.33
N VAL A 40 -7.39 2.87 -2.56
CA VAL A 40 -7.99 3.91 -1.70
C VAL A 40 -9.08 4.68 -2.45
N ASP A 41 -10.08 5.15 -1.70
CA ASP A 41 -11.11 6.04 -2.22
C ASP A 41 -10.68 7.52 -2.19
N ALA A 42 -11.56 8.41 -2.65
CA ALA A 42 -11.29 9.85 -2.68
C ALA A 42 -11.12 10.44 -1.28
N GLU A 43 -11.90 9.99 -0.32
CA GLU A 43 -11.85 10.48 1.07
C GLU A 43 -10.51 10.13 1.73
N GLU A 44 -10.01 8.91 1.52
CA GLU A 44 -8.72 8.50 2.05
C GLU A 44 -7.56 9.24 1.36
N ARG A 45 -7.65 9.52 0.05
CA ARG A 45 -6.65 10.36 -0.64
C ARG A 45 -6.59 11.77 -0.07
N ASP A 46 -7.74 12.40 0.11
CA ASP A 46 -7.84 13.74 0.71
C ASP A 46 -7.29 13.75 2.13
N PHE A 47 -7.55 12.68 2.89
CA PHE A 47 -6.97 12.52 4.22
C PHE A 47 -5.43 12.43 4.18
N ILE A 48 -4.87 11.64 3.27
CA ILE A 48 -3.41 11.44 3.14
C ILE A 48 -2.74 12.79 2.84
N GLU A 49 -3.27 13.56 1.90
CA GLU A 49 -2.76 14.89 1.53
C GLU A 49 -2.82 15.86 2.71
N LYS A 50 -3.99 15.95 3.39
CA LYS A 50 -4.15 16.78 4.59
C LYS A 50 -3.19 16.35 5.68
N ARG A 51 -3.05 15.06 5.90
CA ARG A 51 -2.16 14.50 6.92
C ARG A 51 -0.71 14.88 6.69
N ALA A 52 -0.22 14.82 5.45
CA ALA A 52 1.12 15.27 5.10
C ALA A 52 1.33 16.76 5.44
N SER A 53 0.34 17.59 5.10
CA SER A 53 0.36 19.03 5.39
C SER A 53 0.33 19.32 6.89
N GLU A 54 -0.57 18.68 7.66
CA GLU A 54 -0.68 18.82 9.12
C GLU A 54 0.65 18.50 9.83
N LEU A 55 1.35 17.46 9.36
CA LEU A 55 2.64 17.03 9.90
C LEU A 55 3.80 17.91 9.47
N GLY A 56 3.55 18.92 8.63
CA GLY A 56 4.55 19.89 8.19
C GLY A 56 5.46 19.40 7.07
N ALA A 57 5.00 18.48 6.21
CA ALA A 57 5.76 18.12 5.02
C ALA A 57 6.07 19.35 4.16
N ALA A 58 7.28 19.44 3.62
CA ALA A 58 7.72 20.54 2.77
C ALA A 58 6.96 20.56 1.43
N SER A 59 6.57 19.38 0.93
CA SER A 59 5.62 19.20 -0.18
C SER A 59 5.00 17.82 -0.12
N HIS A 60 3.84 17.67 -0.76
CA HIS A 60 3.17 16.38 -0.97
C HIS A 60 2.80 16.22 -2.44
N VAL A 61 2.92 14.99 -2.95
CA VAL A 61 2.46 14.64 -4.30
C VAL A 61 1.73 13.29 -4.21
N THR A 62 0.51 13.24 -4.77
CA THR A 62 -0.21 12.00 -5.04
C THR A 62 -0.03 11.62 -6.51
N VAL A 63 0.44 10.40 -6.77
CA VAL A 63 0.67 9.84 -8.10
C VAL A 63 -0.39 8.79 -8.40
N ASP A 64 -1.09 8.90 -9.53
CA ASP A 64 -1.98 7.83 -10.01
C ASP A 64 -1.15 6.65 -10.50
N GLY A 65 -1.06 5.60 -9.67
CA GLY A 65 -0.35 4.35 -9.95
C GLY A 65 -1.21 3.29 -10.67
N GLY A 66 -2.51 3.54 -10.86
CA GLY A 66 -3.42 2.58 -11.49
C GLY A 66 -2.99 2.14 -12.89
N PRO A 67 -2.65 3.05 -13.82
CA PRO A 67 -2.11 2.66 -15.13
C PRO A 67 -0.81 1.87 -15.04
N ALA A 68 0.09 2.25 -14.14
CA ALA A 68 1.39 1.59 -14.00
C ALA A 68 1.27 0.16 -13.43
N ILE A 69 0.38 -0.06 -12.45
CA ILE A 69 0.13 -1.41 -11.93
C ILE A 69 -0.55 -2.30 -12.98
N TRP A 70 -1.44 -1.72 -13.78
CA TRP A 70 -2.08 -2.43 -14.88
C TRP A 70 -1.06 -2.89 -15.93
N GLU A 71 -0.31 -1.98 -16.51
CA GLU A 71 0.66 -2.29 -17.57
C GLU A 71 1.83 -3.15 -17.08
N GLY A 72 2.37 -2.85 -15.89
CA GLY A 72 3.57 -3.51 -15.37
C GLY A 72 3.33 -4.88 -14.76
N PHE A 73 2.13 -5.13 -14.24
CA PHE A 73 1.87 -6.35 -13.46
C PHE A 73 0.58 -7.07 -13.87
N VAL A 74 -0.56 -6.40 -13.88
CA VAL A 74 -1.86 -7.09 -14.09
C VAL A 74 -1.91 -7.71 -15.47
N LYS A 75 -1.63 -6.93 -16.49
CA LYS A 75 -1.68 -7.34 -17.88
C LYS A 75 -0.73 -8.51 -18.20
N PRO A 76 0.57 -8.47 -17.81
CA PRO A 76 1.46 -9.61 -17.94
C PRO A 76 0.98 -10.89 -17.23
N PHE A 77 0.41 -10.76 -16.02
CA PHE A 77 -0.14 -11.92 -15.30
C PHE A 77 -1.34 -12.51 -16.00
N VAL A 78 -2.25 -11.67 -16.50
CA VAL A 78 -3.43 -12.12 -17.27
C VAL A 78 -3.01 -12.87 -18.54
N TRP A 79 -2.04 -12.31 -19.27
CA TRP A 79 -1.53 -12.95 -20.50
C TRP A 79 -0.82 -14.27 -20.26
N ALA A 80 -0.07 -14.36 -19.16
CA ALA A 80 0.62 -15.60 -18.79
C ALA A 80 -0.31 -16.65 -18.17
N GLY A 81 -1.52 -16.27 -17.75
CA GLY A 81 -2.41 -17.14 -16.99
C GLY A 81 -1.85 -17.53 -15.62
N GLU A 82 -0.99 -16.70 -15.06
CA GLU A 82 -0.22 -17.01 -13.86
C GLU A 82 -0.70 -16.20 -12.65
N GLY A 83 -0.38 -16.73 -11.47
CA GLY A 83 -0.54 -16.04 -10.19
C GLY A 83 0.70 -16.22 -9.34
N TYR A 84 0.81 -15.43 -8.27
CA TYR A 84 1.89 -15.59 -7.31
C TYR A 84 1.79 -16.96 -6.63
N GLN A 85 2.82 -17.77 -6.77
CA GLN A 85 2.84 -19.18 -6.32
C GLN A 85 1.70 -20.05 -6.88
N GLY A 86 1.12 -19.66 -8.03
CA GLY A 86 -0.01 -20.35 -8.64
C GLY A 86 -1.34 -20.22 -7.87
N GLN A 87 -1.44 -19.33 -6.90
CA GLN A 87 -2.58 -19.25 -5.99
C GLN A 87 -3.34 -17.93 -6.02
N TYR A 88 -2.65 -16.79 -6.06
CA TYR A 88 -3.27 -15.49 -5.94
C TYR A 88 -2.53 -14.39 -6.71
N PRO A 89 -3.16 -13.23 -6.98
CA PRO A 89 -2.48 -12.10 -7.60
C PRO A 89 -1.30 -11.59 -6.77
N LEU A 90 -0.26 -11.06 -7.41
CA LEU A 90 0.88 -10.45 -6.73
C LEU A 90 0.50 -9.08 -6.13
N LEU A 91 -0.23 -9.10 -5.04
CA LEU A 91 -0.73 -7.90 -4.34
C LEU A 91 0.37 -6.93 -3.90
N VAL A 92 1.57 -7.45 -3.67
CA VAL A 92 2.73 -6.64 -3.23
C VAL A 92 3.52 -6.01 -4.38
N SER A 93 3.06 -6.12 -5.61
CA SER A 93 3.66 -5.50 -6.79
C SER A 93 3.66 -3.97 -6.73
N ASP A 94 2.72 -3.37 -6.02
CA ASP A 94 2.64 -1.94 -5.79
C ASP A 94 3.87 -1.36 -5.08
N ARG A 95 4.62 -2.17 -4.30
CA ARG A 95 5.84 -1.72 -3.62
C ARG A 95 6.90 -1.22 -4.60
N TYR A 96 7.00 -1.85 -5.76
CA TYR A 96 7.92 -1.41 -6.82
C TYR A 96 7.48 -0.07 -7.42
N LEU A 97 6.19 0.15 -7.60
CA LEU A 97 5.63 1.40 -8.11
C LEU A 97 5.74 2.55 -7.09
N ILE A 98 5.56 2.26 -5.80
CA ILE A 98 5.76 3.23 -4.73
C ILE A 98 7.22 3.70 -4.70
N VAL A 99 8.16 2.77 -4.82
CA VAL A 99 9.60 3.12 -4.91
C VAL A 99 9.89 3.94 -6.15
N ASP A 100 9.43 3.54 -7.32
CA ASP A 100 9.62 4.27 -8.58
C ASP A 100 9.09 5.72 -8.48
N ALA A 101 7.90 5.91 -7.92
CA ALA A 101 7.33 7.24 -7.69
C ALA A 101 8.19 8.09 -6.74
N ALA A 102 8.70 7.48 -5.66
CA ALA A 102 9.58 8.17 -4.72
C ALA A 102 10.92 8.56 -5.36
N LEU A 103 11.52 7.67 -6.17
CA LEU A 103 12.77 7.96 -6.88
C LEU A 103 12.61 9.06 -7.92
N LYS A 104 11.54 9.04 -8.71
CA LYS A 104 11.20 10.11 -9.66
C LYS A 104 11.07 11.45 -8.96
N ARG A 105 10.39 11.48 -7.82
CA ARG A 105 10.28 12.71 -7.02
C ARG A 105 11.63 13.18 -6.49
N ALA A 106 12.48 12.26 -6.08
CA ALA A 106 13.84 12.58 -5.62
C ALA A 106 14.69 13.19 -6.76
N GLU A 107 14.58 12.67 -7.95
CA GLU A 107 15.25 13.22 -9.15
C GLU A 107 14.77 14.64 -9.46
N GLU A 108 13.46 14.90 -9.42
CA GLU A 108 12.88 16.24 -9.62
C GLU A 108 13.42 17.25 -8.59
N LEU A 109 13.64 16.82 -7.37
CA LEU A 109 14.17 17.68 -6.28
C LEU A 109 15.69 17.73 -6.25
N GLY A 110 16.38 16.94 -7.06
CA GLY A 110 17.84 16.86 -7.08
C GLY A 110 18.43 16.20 -5.83
N THR A 111 17.65 15.41 -5.07
CA THR A 111 18.12 14.67 -3.91
C THR A 111 18.40 13.20 -4.21
N ARG A 112 19.27 12.58 -3.41
CA ARG A 112 19.58 11.15 -3.45
C ARG A 112 19.24 10.45 -2.12
N ILE A 113 18.30 11.03 -1.34
CA ILE A 113 17.92 10.50 -0.04
C ILE A 113 16.44 10.12 -0.05
N ILE A 114 16.16 8.86 0.22
CA ILE A 114 14.83 8.26 0.25
C ILE A 114 14.52 7.77 1.66
N ALA A 115 13.30 7.97 2.13
CA ALA A 115 12.82 7.42 3.38
C ALA A 115 11.57 6.55 3.16
N HIS A 116 11.38 5.59 4.07
CA HIS A 116 10.16 4.78 4.16
C HIS A 116 9.88 4.37 5.61
N GLY A 117 8.62 4.05 5.91
CA GLY A 117 8.15 3.62 7.21
C GLY A 117 8.18 2.10 7.45
N CYS A 118 8.96 1.33 6.69
CA CYS A 118 8.99 -0.12 6.88
C CYS A 118 9.75 -0.49 8.15
N THR A 119 9.18 -1.45 8.89
CA THR A 119 9.84 -2.04 10.07
C THR A 119 11.03 -2.91 9.66
N GLY A 120 11.91 -3.23 10.61
CA GLY A 120 13.01 -4.19 10.41
C GLY A 120 12.55 -5.66 10.34
N MET A 121 11.25 -5.90 10.54
CA MET A 121 10.61 -7.21 10.52
C MET A 121 9.61 -7.26 9.35
N GLY A 122 9.68 -8.28 8.54
CA GLY A 122 8.73 -8.48 7.44
C GLY A 122 9.32 -8.25 6.05
N ASN A 123 8.48 -8.46 5.04
CA ASN A 123 8.92 -8.57 3.65
C ASN A 123 9.03 -7.22 2.94
N ASP A 124 8.27 -6.22 3.37
CA ASP A 124 8.20 -4.95 2.65
C ASP A 124 9.52 -4.19 2.67
N GLN A 125 10.24 -4.20 3.81
CA GLN A 125 11.58 -3.61 3.89
C GLN A 125 12.53 -4.17 2.83
N VAL A 126 12.47 -5.49 2.59
CA VAL A 126 13.34 -6.14 1.59
C VAL A 126 12.97 -5.67 0.20
N ARG A 127 11.66 -5.59 -0.12
CA ARG A 127 11.18 -5.11 -1.41
C ARG A 127 11.57 -3.67 -1.67
N PHE A 128 11.37 -2.79 -0.68
CA PHE A 128 11.76 -1.37 -0.78
C PHE A 128 13.27 -1.23 -0.97
N ASP A 129 14.07 -1.81 -0.10
CA ASP A 129 15.53 -1.67 -0.16
C ASP A 129 16.12 -2.25 -1.45
N LEU A 130 15.64 -3.41 -1.90
CA LEU A 130 16.12 -4.03 -3.15
C LEU A 130 15.66 -3.23 -4.37
N ALA A 131 14.43 -2.73 -4.39
CA ALA A 131 13.94 -1.92 -5.49
C ALA A 131 14.73 -0.60 -5.61
N VAL A 132 14.96 0.10 -4.50
CA VAL A 132 15.78 1.32 -4.49
C VAL A 132 17.18 1.04 -5.02
N LYS A 133 17.85 -0.03 -4.52
CA LYS A 133 19.21 -0.41 -4.96
C LYS A 133 19.28 -0.84 -6.42
N ALA A 134 18.23 -1.47 -6.93
CA ALA A 134 18.19 -1.91 -8.33
C ALA A 134 17.97 -0.74 -9.30
N LEU A 135 17.25 0.30 -8.86
CA LEU A 135 16.88 1.43 -9.71
C LEU A 135 17.85 2.62 -9.61
N GLY A 136 18.76 2.65 -8.62
CA GLY A 136 19.74 3.70 -8.54
C GLY A 136 20.57 3.71 -7.26
N ASP A 137 21.50 4.67 -7.21
CA ASP A 137 22.36 4.90 -6.02
C ASP A 137 21.71 5.98 -5.15
N TYR A 138 20.95 5.52 -4.15
CA TYR A 138 20.24 6.36 -3.19
C TYR A 138 20.56 5.93 -1.77
N GLN A 139 20.66 6.92 -0.89
CA GLN A 139 20.72 6.70 0.55
C GLN A 139 19.31 6.36 1.06
N ILE A 140 19.16 5.23 1.74
CA ILE A 140 17.90 4.83 2.37
C ILE A 140 17.93 5.21 3.85
N VAL A 141 16.90 5.93 4.30
CA VAL A 141 16.64 6.27 5.70
C VAL A 141 15.37 5.57 6.14
N ALA A 142 15.43 4.77 7.20
CA ALA A 142 14.29 3.99 7.70
C ALA A 142 14.06 4.26 9.19
N PRO A 143 13.35 5.36 9.54
CA PRO A 143 13.18 5.79 10.93
C PRO A 143 12.62 4.70 11.85
N ILE A 144 11.67 3.92 11.37
CA ILE A 144 11.07 2.83 12.17
C ILE A 144 12.09 1.77 12.54
N ARG A 145 13.01 1.42 11.63
CA ARG A 145 14.11 0.50 11.94
C ARG A 145 15.11 1.07 12.97
N GLU A 146 15.27 2.38 12.98
CA GLU A 146 16.14 3.04 13.96
C GLU A 146 15.54 2.94 15.36
N ILE A 147 14.27 3.34 15.53
CA ILE A 147 13.61 3.32 16.82
C ILE A 147 13.36 1.91 17.36
N GLN A 148 13.22 0.90 16.48
CA GLN A 148 13.08 -0.50 16.89
C GLN A 148 14.29 -1.04 17.65
N LYS A 149 15.45 -0.44 17.49
CA LYS A 149 16.66 -0.83 18.24
C LYS A 149 16.58 -0.45 19.74
N GLU A 150 15.78 0.58 20.05
CA GLU A 150 15.69 1.18 21.38
C GLU A 150 14.32 0.90 22.03
N HIS A 151 13.28 0.66 21.22
CA HIS A 151 11.90 0.55 21.67
C HIS A 151 11.26 -0.78 21.22
N THR A 152 11.00 -1.66 22.18
CA THR A 152 10.33 -2.97 21.92
C THR A 152 8.85 -2.80 21.52
N GLN A 153 8.19 -1.74 22.02
CA GLN A 153 6.81 -1.39 21.68
C GLN A 153 6.76 -0.21 20.72
N THR A 154 7.27 -0.42 19.52
CA THR A 154 7.48 0.62 18.52
C THR A 154 6.23 1.44 18.22
N ARG A 155 5.09 0.81 17.97
CA ARG A 155 3.81 1.50 17.68
C ARG A 155 3.32 2.37 18.83
N ALA A 156 3.47 1.91 20.08
CA ALA A 156 3.11 2.71 21.24
C ALA A 156 4.04 3.93 21.42
N TYR A 157 5.31 3.78 21.05
CA TYR A 157 6.25 4.89 21.02
C TYR A 157 5.89 5.92 19.95
N GLU A 158 5.61 5.48 18.71
CA GLU A 158 5.20 6.35 17.61
C GLU A 158 3.94 7.16 17.96
N GLN A 159 2.94 6.50 18.54
CA GLN A 159 1.72 7.16 18.98
C GLN A 159 1.99 8.25 20.01
N LYS A 160 2.71 7.93 21.09
CA LYS A 160 3.07 8.90 22.14
C LYS A 160 3.90 10.05 21.59
N TYR A 161 4.80 9.76 20.64
CA TYR A 161 5.65 10.75 20.00
C TYR A 161 4.82 11.77 19.20
N LEU A 162 3.84 11.33 18.44
CA LEU A 162 2.93 12.17 17.69
C LEU A 162 1.99 12.98 18.61
N GLU A 163 1.38 12.33 19.61
CA GLU A 163 0.49 12.96 20.59
C GLU A 163 1.21 14.07 21.38
N ALA A 164 2.45 13.83 21.80
CA ALA A 164 3.26 14.82 22.50
C ALA A 164 3.55 16.09 21.67
N ARG A 165 3.40 16.01 20.35
CA ARG A 165 3.54 17.14 19.41
C ARG A 165 2.21 17.71 18.94
N GLY A 166 1.10 17.25 19.54
CA GLY A 166 -0.25 17.72 19.22
C GLY A 166 -0.88 17.07 17.99
N PHE A 167 -0.26 16.02 17.44
CA PHE A 167 -0.82 15.31 16.30
C PHE A 167 -1.73 14.16 16.74
N GLY A 168 -2.99 14.20 16.32
CA GLY A 168 -3.93 13.09 16.54
C GLY A 168 -3.49 11.81 15.82
N VAL A 169 -3.87 10.65 16.37
CA VAL A 169 -3.66 9.35 15.74
C VAL A 169 -5.01 8.70 15.49
N ARG A 170 -5.27 8.27 14.24
CA ARG A 170 -6.51 7.57 13.91
C ARG A 170 -6.57 6.22 14.64
N ALA A 171 -7.73 5.94 15.27
CA ALA A 171 -8.01 4.65 15.90
C ALA A 171 -8.21 3.49 14.87
N LYS A 172 -8.34 3.83 13.59
CA LYS A 172 -8.55 2.89 12.49
C LYS A 172 -7.31 2.00 12.34
N GLN A 173 -7.46 0.68 12.50
CA GLN A 173 -6.44 -0.35 12.22
C GLN A 173 -5.61 -0.88 13.41
N GLN A 174 -6.24 -1.04 14.57
CA GLN A 174 -5.51 -1.70 15.67
C GLN A 174 -5.50 -3.24 15.58
N ALA A 175 -6.49 -3.85 14.91
CA ALA A 175 -6.63 -5.30 14.87
C ALA A 175 -5.88 -5.99 13.71
N TYR A 176 -5.86 -5.37 12.53
CA TYR A 176 -5.31 -6.00 11.33
C TYR A 176 -4.26 -5.13 10.65
N THR A 177 -3.31 -5.78 10.00
CA THR A 177 -2.44 -5.17 9.00
C THR A 177 -3.09 -5.35 7.64
N ILE A 178 -3.33 -4.25 6.92
CA ILE A 178 -4.04 -4.24 5.65
C ILE A 178 -3.09 -3.70 4.57
N ASN A 179 -3.02 -4.40 3.43
CA ASN A 179 -2.43 -3.91 2.19
C ASN A 179 -3.49 -4.01 1.10
N GLU A 180 -3.71 -2.92 0.38
CA GLU A 180 -4.75 -2.82 -0.63
C GLU A 180 -4.26 -2.06 -1.86
N ASN A 181 -4.64 -2.53 -3.02
CA ASN A 181 -4.38 -1.92 -4.32
C ASN A 181 -5.37 -2.44 -5.36
N LEU A 182 -5.16 -2.11 -6.63
CA LEU A 182 -6.03 -2.54 -7.74
C LEU A 182 -6.21 -4.07 -7.84
N LEU A 183 -5.22 -4.87 -7.39
CA LEU A 183 -5.29 -6.33 -7.40
C LEU A 183 -6.13 -6.92 -6.26
N GLY A 184 -6.53 -6.13 -5.28
CA GLY A 184 -7.33 -6.56 -4.15
C GLY A 184 -6.78 -6.10 -2.80
N LEU A 185 -7.11 -6.86 -1.76
CA LEU A 185 -6.76 -6.56 -0.38
C LEU A 185 -6.24 -7.81 0.32
N THR A 186 -5.17 -7.65 1.10
CA THR A 186 -4.70 -8.68 2.05
C THR A 186 -4.82 -8.19 3.48
N MET A 187 -5.20 -9.08 4.36
CA MET A 187 -5.29 -8.84 5.80
C MET A 187 -4.50 -9.88 6.57
N SER A 188 -3.84 -9.45 7.64
CA SER A 188 -3.18 -10.32 8.62
C SER A 188 -3.27 -9.69 10.01
N GLY A 189 -2.99 -10.45 11.05
CA GLY A 189 -3.16 -10.00 12.44
C GLY A 189 -4.44 -10.52 13.08
N GLY A 190 -4.74 -10.03 14.27
CA GLY A 190 -5.95 -10.41 15.01
C GLY A 190 -6.07 -11.91 15.25
N GLU A 191 -7.27 -12.46 15.01
CA GLU A 191 -7.58 -13.88 15.11
C GLU A 191 -6.86 -14.72 14.05
N ILE A 192 -6.54 -14.14 12.88
CA ILE A 192 -5.89 -14.85 11.77
C ILE A 192 -4.49 -15.34 12.18
N ASP A 193 -3.74 -14.55 12.91
CA ASP A 193 -2.40 -14.92 13.39
C ASP A 193 -2.42 -16.00 14.47
N ARG A 194 -3.59 -16.28 15.06
CA ARG A 194 -3.81 -17.35 16.02
C ARG A 194 -4.35 -18.65 15.45
N TRP A 195 -4.41 -18.77 14.12
CA TRP A 195 -5.00 -19.92 13.42
C TRP A 195 -6.50 -20.09 13.67
N GLU A 196 -7.18 -19.01 13.97
CA GLU A 196 -8.64 -18.98 14.07
C GLU A 196 -9.26 -18.65 12.70
N ALA A 197 -10.50 -19.05 12.50
CA ALA A 197 -11.22 -18.68 11.26
C ALA A 197 -11.39 -17.16 11.18
N PRO A 198 -11.15 -16.54 9.99
CA PRO A 198 -11.35 -15.11 9.83
C PRO A 198 -12.78 -14.68 10.17
N GLY A 199 -12.90 -13.74 11.08
CA GLY A 199 -14.19 -13.18 11.51
C GLY A 199 -14.77 -12.17 10.50
N GLU A 200 -15.88 -11.55 10.89
CA GLU A 200 -16.53 -10.51 10.06
C GLU A 200 -15.65 -9.27 9.85
N GLY A 201 -14.78 -8.94 10.79
CA GLY A 201 -13.80 -7.85 10.66
C GLY A 201 -12.74 -8.07 9.60
N ALA A 202 -12.47 -9.34 9.24
CA ALA A 202 -11.51 -9.73 8.21
C ALA A 202 -12.13 -9.91 6.82
N ARG A 203 -13.29 -9.35 6.55
CA ARG A 203 -13.93 -9.44 5.22
C ARG A 203 -13.31 -8.54 4.17
N GLY A 204 -12.63 -7.49 4.59
CA GLY A 204 -12.09 -6.48 3.68
C GLY A 204 -13.19 -5.80 2.88
N TRP A 205 -13.08 -5.81 1.57
CA TRP A 205 -14.08 -5.21 0.67
C TRP A 205 -15.36 -6.03 0.51
N CYS A 206 -15.33 -7.33 0.85
CA CYS A 206 -16.44 -8.23 0.58
C CYS A 206 -17.61 -8.01 1.56
N ALA A 207 -18.81 -7.89 1.04
CA ALA A 207 -20.05 -7.82 1.81
C ALA A 207 -20.25 -9.05 2.69
N PRO A 208 -20.84 -8.92 3.89
CA PRO A 208 -21.23 -10.06 4.70
C PRO A 208 -22.32 -10.89 3.98
N ARG A 209 -22.36 -12.20 4.25
CA ARG A 209 -23.30 -13.10 3.59
C ARG A 209 -24.76 -12.67 3.71
N SER A 210 -25.12 -12.02 4.82
CA SER A 210 -26.46 -11.49 5.06
C SER A 210 -26.85 -10.32 4.14
N ALA A 211 -25.87 -9.68 3.51
CA ALA A 211 -26.08 -8.54 2.61
C ALA A 211 -25.90 -8.92 1.12
N TRP A 212 -25.65 -10.21 0.81
CA TRP A 212 -25.50 -10.60 -0.59
C TRP A 212 -26.82 -10.46 -1.34
N PRO A 213 -26.80 -9.94 -2.57
CA PRO A 213 -27.98 -9.89 -3.44
C PRO A 213 -28.50 -11.30 -3.71
N THR A 214 -29.82 -11.43 -3.87
CA THR A 214 -30.48 -12.70 -4.24
C THR A 214 -30.43 -12.96 -5.73
N GLU A 215 -30.36 -11.89 -6.53
CA GLU A 215 -30.30 -11.98 -7.98
C GLU A 215 -28.86 -12.21 -8.45
N ALA A 216 -28.70 -13.05 -9.47
CA ALA A 216 -27.39 -13.33 -10.05
C ALA A 216 -26.85 -12.09 -10.79
N LEU A 217 -25.56 -11.82 -10.62
CA LEU A 217 -24.84 -10.81 -11.39
C LEU A 217 -24.27 -11.47 -12.68
N THR A 218 -24.59 -10.90 -13.83
CA THR A 218 -23.97 -11.26 -15.10
C THR A 218 -23.26 -10.02 -15.64
N VAL A 219 -21.99 -10.15 -16.01
CA VAL A 219 -21.19 -9.11 -16.64
C VAL A 219 -20.63 -9.61 -17.96
N THR A 220 -20.52 -8.72 -18.93
CA THR A 220 -19.92 -9.02 -20.24
C THR A 220 -18.61 -8.28 -20.37
N LEU A 221 -17.53 -9.04 -20.58
CA LEU A 221 -16.20 -8.48 -20.86
C LEU A 221 -15.86 -8.71 -22.34
N LYS A 222 -15.36 -7.66 -22.99
CA LYS A 222 -14.77 -7.78 -24.32
C LYS A 222 -13.26 -7.73 -24.21
N PHE A 223 -12.62 -8.68 -24.88
CA PHE A 223 -11.16 -8.74 -24.97
C PHE A 223 -10.71 -8.49 -26.40
N VAL A 224 -9.62 -7.74 -26.54
CA VAL A 224 -8.88 -7.54 -27.77
C VAL A 224 -7.42 -7.83 -27.51
N GLU A 225 -6.83 -8.75 -28.25
CA GLU A 225 -5.42 -9.17 -28.09
C GLU A 225 -5.07 -9.58 -26.64
N GLY A 226 -6.02 -10.22 -25.93
CA GLY A 226 -5.84 -10.65 -24.55
C GLY A 226 -5.99 -9.57 -23.48
N GLU A 227 -6.38 -8.34 -23.86
CA GLU A 227 -6.63 -7.23 -22.95
C GLU A 227 -8.13 -6.95 -22.83
N ALA A 228 -8.63 -6.77 -21.60
CA ALA A 228 -10.01 -6.35 -21.36
C ALA A 228 -10.16 -4.86 -21.75
N VAL A 229 -11.04 -4.59 -22.72
CA VAL A 229 -11.24 -3.24 -23.29
C VAL A 229 -12.64 -2.70 -23.10
N GLU A 230 -13.60 -3.55 -22.67
CA GLU A 230 -14.99 -3.13 -22.52
C GLU A 230 -15.67 -3.94 -21.39
N LEU A 231 -16.51 -3.26 -20.63
CA LEU A 231 -17.36 -3.86 -19.61
C LEU A 231 -18.83 -3.46 -19.91
N ASP A 232 -19.71 -4.44 -20.10
CA ASP A 232 -21.14 -4.29 -20.39
C ASP A 232 -21.43 -3.28 -21.53
N GLY A 233 -20.70 -3.41 -22.64
CA GLY A 233 -20.84 -2.57 -23.82
C GLY A 233 -20.19 -1.18 -23.68
N LYS A 234 -19.49 -0.88 -22.58
CA LYS A 234 -18.83 0.40 -22.36
C LYS A 234 -17.31 0.26 -22.46
N PRO A 235 -16.67 0.90 -23.47
CA PRO A 235 -15.21 0.94 -23.56
C PRO A 235 -14.59 1.62 -22.32
N LEU A 236 -13.61 0.95 -21.72
CA LEU A 236 -12.91 1.44 -20.53
C LEU A 236 -11.46 0.95 -20.55
N PRO A 237 -10.51 1.72 -19.97
CA PRO A 237 -9.17 1.21 -19.70
C PRO A 237 -9.21 -0.01 -18.77
N GLY A 238 -8.32 -0.99 -18.97
CA GLY A 238 -8.30 -2.24 -18.21
C GLY A 238 -8.22 -2.04 -16.70
N ALA A 239 -7.41 -1.10 -16.22
CA ALA A 239 -7.35 -0.75 -14.79
C ALA A 239 -8.73 -0.31 -14.24
N LYS A 240 -9.50 0.46 -15.01
CA LYS A 240 -10.85 0.89 -14.61
C LYS A 240 -11.86 -0.24 -14.68
N ILE A 241 -11.69 -1.18 -15.61
CA ILE A 241 -12.50 -2.42 -15.67
C ILE A 241 -12.26 -3.23 -14.40
N LEU A 242 -10.99 -3.49 -14.03
CA LEU A 242 -10.66 -4.28 -12.84
C LEU A 242 -11.19 -3.63 -11.55
N ALA A 243 -11.03 -2.31 -11.40
CA ALA A 243 -11.58 -1.58 -10.25
C ALA A 243 -13.11 -1.72 -10.14
N LYS A 244 -13.83 -1.67 -11.27
CA LYS A 244 -15.28 -1.88 -11.29
C LYS A 244 -15.65 -3.33 -10.95
N LEU A 245 -14.92 -4.30 -11.46
CA LEU A 245 -15.14 -5.71 -11.14
C LEU A 245 -14.93 -5.98 -9.65
N ASN A 246 -13.89 -5.40 -9.05
CA ASN A 246 -13.67 -5.47 -7.60
C ASN A 246 -14.90 -4.98 -6.82
N THR A 247 -15.44 -3.83 -7.18
CA THR A 247 -16.64 -3.26 -6.52
C THR A 247 -17.87 -4.14 -6.73
N LEU A 248 -18.11 -4.60 -7.94
CA LEU A 248 -19.29 -5.40 -8.29
C LEU A 248 -19.29 -6.76 -7.58
N PHE A 249 -18.18 -7.50 -7.68
CA PHE A 249 -18.07 -8.84 -7.12
C PHE A 249 -17.93 -8.85 -5.59
N ALA A 250 -17.36 -7.79 -5.00
CA ALA A 250 -17.28 -7.65 -3.55
C ALA A 250 -18.67 -7.68 -2.89
N GLN A 251 -19.71 -7.13 -3.54
CA GLN A 251 -21.09 -7.18 -3.05
C GLN A 251 -21.66 -8.59 -2.94
N TYR A 252 -21.14 -9.51 -3.73
CA TYR A 252 -21.51 -10.94 -3.74
C TYR A 252 -20.57 -11.80 -2.89
N GLY A 253 -19.60 -11.19 -2.19
CA GLY A 253 -18.60 -11.90 -1.41
C GLY A 253 -17.64 -12.76 -2.23
N VAL A 254 -17.52 -12.49 -3.53
CA VAL A 254 -16.64 -13.21 -4.45
C VAL A 254 -15.21 -12.73 -4.34
N GLY A 255 -14.24 -13.62 -4.54
CA GLY A 255 -12.81 -13.31 -4.56
C GLY A 255 -12.12 -13.43 -3.19
N ARG A 256 -12.77 -14.00 -2.18
CA ARG A 256 -12.13 -14.27 -0.88
C ARG A 256 -11.36 -15.59 -0.90
N GLY A 257 -10.19 -15.56 -0.29
CA GLY A 257 -9.38 -16.75 -0.05
C GLY A 257 -8.64 -16.66 1.28
N VAL A 258 -8.26 -17.80 1.82
CA VAL A 258 -7.35 -17.90 2.97
C VAL A 258 -6.06 -18.52 2.45
N TYR A 259 -4.97 -17.82 2.63
CA TYR A 259 -3.66 -18.26 2.18
C TYR A 259 -2.76 -18.47 3.39
N THR A 260 -2.05 -19.59 3.40
CA THR A 260 -1.03 -19.88 4.38
C THR A 260 0.32 -19.83 3.70
N GLY A 261 1.25 -19.10 4.29
CA GLY A 261 2.60 -18.96 3.75
C GLY A 261 3.63 -19.47 4.75
N ASP A 262 4.75 -19.94 4.19
CA ASP A 262 5.88 -20.34 5.01
C ASP A 262 6.75 -19.15 5.38
N THR A 263 7.39 -19.22 6.54
CA THR A 263 8.44 -18.29 6.93
C THR A 263 9.77 -18.85 6.46
N VAL A 264 10.41 -18.18 5.51
CA VAL A 264 11.75 -18.54 5.04
C VAL A 264 12.70 -17.43 5.48
N ILE A 265 13.72 -17.77 6.24
CA ILE A 265 14.77 -16.83 6.70
C ILE A 265 14.16 -15.58 7.38
N GLY A 266 13.12 -15.76 8.21
CA GLY A 266 12.42 -14.64 8.88
C GLY A 266 11.49 -13.84 7.97
N LEU A 267 11.33 -14.21 6.71
CA LEU A 267 10.37 -13.61 5.79
C LEU A 267 9.08 -14.42 5.80
N LYS A 268 7.95 -13.74 5.97
CA LYS A 268 6.64 -14.39 5.90
C LYS A 268 6.25 -14.55 4.43
N GLY A 269 5.84 -15.76 4.03
CA GLY A 269 5.09 -15.96 2.79
C GLY A 269 3.71 -15.31 2.93
N ARG A 270 3.34 -14.42 2.02
CA ARG A 270 2.03 -13.76 1.98
C ARG A 270 1.54 -13.70 0.57
#